data_f366995594413b2cf319ed8b3287c0fd
#
_entry.id   f366995594413b2cf319ed8b3287c0fd
#
_cell.length_a   1.000
_cell.length_b   1.000
_cell.length_c   1.000
_cell.angle_alpha   90.00
_cell.angle_beta   90.00
_cell.angle_gamma   90.00
#
_symmetry.space_group_name_H-M   'P 1'
#
loop_
_entity.id
_entity.type
_entity.pdbx_description
1 polymer ?
#
loop_
_entity_poly.entity_id
_entity_poly.type
_entity_poly.pdbx_seq_one_letter_code
_entity_poly.pdbx_strand_id
1 'polypeptide(L)'
;MDHLKKSYRKNEDVVFRRISDESILVPIRDNVGDLAFIYNLNDVGTFIWERIDGKRQLVDIQEMLVDEFDVNPPEAERDLLQFIADLEKMSFIVTVDDDR
;
A
#
# COMPACT_ATOMS: atom_id res chain seq x y z
N MET A 1 0.03 16.41 -12.73
CA MET A 1 0.14 16.03 -11.98
C MET A 1 0.91 14.93 -11.60
N ASP A 2 1.62 14.94 -10.69
CA ASP A 2 2.53 14.04 -10.43
C ASP A 2 1.99 13.12 -9.41
N HIS A 3 1.38 12.05 -9.81
CA HIS A 3 0.86 11.04 -8.92
C HIS A 3 1.95 10.42 -8.06
N LEU A 4 3.17 10.44 -8.56
CA LEU A 4 4.27 9.83 -7.82
C LEU A 4 4.82 10.71 -6.72
N LYS A 5 4.35 11.94 -6.61
CA LYS A 5 4.83 12.81 -5.55
C LYS A 5 3.90 12.85 -4.35
N LYS A 6 2.95 11.95 -4.30
CA LYS A 6 2.06 11.86 -3.16
C LYS A 6 2.63 10.94 -2.10
N SER A 7 2.30 11.23 -0.87
CA SER A 7 2.63 10.37 0.26
C SER A 7 1.34 9.88 0.88
N TYR A 8 1.40 8.71 1.48
CA TYR A 8 0.23 8.12 2.09
C TYR A 8 0.58 7.59 3.47
N ARG A 9 -0.40 7.51 4.33
CA ARG A 9 -0.22 6.85 5.61
C ARG A 9 -1.25 5.74 5.73
N LYS A 10 -0.96 4.78 6.57
CA LYS A 10 -1.86 3.65 6.77
C LYS A 10 -3.03 4.06 7.64
N ASN A 11 -4.19 3.48 7.35
CA ASN A 11 -5.32 3.65 8.21
C ASN A 11 -5.08 2.81 9.46
N GLU A 12 -5.26 3.41 10.63
CA GLU A 12 -4.96 2.72 11.88
C GLU A 12 -5.91 1.57 12.15
N ASP A 13 -7.03 1.53 11.47
CA ASP A 13 -7.99 0.46 11.64
C ASP A 13 -7.69 -0.75 10.77
N VAL A 14 -6.56 -0.77 10.11
CA VAL A 14 -6.18 -1.90 9.27
C VAL A 14 -4.98 -2.60 9.90
N VAL A 15 -5.11 -3.89 10.08
CA VAL A 15 -4.05 -4.67 10.70
C VAL A 15 -3.37 -5.53 9.66
N PHE A 16 -2.06 -5.52 9.67
CA PHE A 16 -1.26 -6.37 8.78
C PHE A 16 -0.95 -7.65 9.54
N ARG A 17 -1.19 -8.77 8.90
CA ARG A 17 -0.88 -10.05 9.50
C ARG A 17 -0.12 -10.92 8.55
N ARG A 18 0.83 -11.67 9.11
CA ARG A 18 1.57 -12.59 8.29
C ARG A 18 1.27 -13.98 8.81
N ILE A 19 0.73 -14.84 7.97
CA ILE A 19 0.36 -16.18 8.32
C ILE A 19 1.08 -17.12 7.40
N SER A 20 2.04 -17.86 7.91
CA SER A 20 2.90 -18.70 7.10
C SER A 20 3.60 -17.84 6.06
N ASP A 21 3.40 -18.12 4.81
CA ASP A 21 4.03 -17.34 3.76
C ASP A 21 3.11 -16.27 3.21
N GLU A 22 1.96 -16.08 3.82
CA GLU A 22 0.99 -15.16 3.25
C GLU A 22 0.82 -13.93 4.11
N SER A 23 0.64 -12.80 3.47
CA SER A 23 0.39 -11.56 4.18
C SER A 23 -1.01 -11.09 3.86
N ILE A 24 -1.71 -10.58 4.84
CA ILE A 24 -3.05 -10.09 4.65
C ILE A 24 -3.25 -8.79 5.38
N LEU A 25 -4.21 -8.01 4.89
CA LEU A 25 -4.67 -6.81 5.56
C LEU A 25 -6.10 -7.05 6.03
N VAL A 26 -6.36 -6.76 7.28
CA VAL A 26 -7.67 -7.01 7.86
C VAL A 26 -8.17 -5.71 8.48
N PRO A 27 -9.29 -5.19 8.01
CA PRO A 27 -9.84 -3.99 8.64
C PRO A 27 -10.50 -4.34 9.96
N ILE A 28 -10.23 -3.55 10.97
CA ILE A 28 -10.85 -3.74 12.26
C ILE A 28 -11.82 -2.61 12.44
N ARG A 29 -13.07 -2.95 12.43
CA ARG A 29 -14.10 -1.94 12.58
C ARG A 29 -15.04 -2.36 13.66
N ASP A 30 -15.92 -1.45 14.01
CA ASP A 30 -16.89 -1.75 15.02
C ASP A 30 -17.73 -2.94 14.65
N ASN A 31 -18.01 -3.08 13.38
CA ASN A 31 -18.78 -4.20 12.96
C ASN A 31 -17.87 -5.33 12.70
N VAL A 32 -17.57 -6.02 13.72
CA VAL A 32 -16.70 -7.08 13.53
C VAL A 32 -17.26 -8.15 12.74
N GLY A 33 -16.54 -8.96 12.25
CA GLY A 33 -17.03 -10.09 11.51
C GLY A 33 -17.13 -9.90 10.04
N ASP A 34 -16.75 -8.74 9.57
CA ASP A 34 -16.83 -8.51 8.16
C ASP A 34 -15.59 -9.05 7.52
N LEU A 35 -15.42 -10.33 7.60
CA LEU A 35 -14.23 -10.98 7.07
C LEU A 35 -14.19 -10.99 5.56
N ALA A 36 -15.24 -10.48 4.93
CA ALA A 36 -15.27 -10.41 3.49
C ALA A 36 -14.25 -9.42 2.95
N PHE A 37 -13.67 -8.60 3.80
CA PHE A 37 -12.76 -7.58 3.32
C PHE A 37 -11.31 -7.87 3.60
N ILE A 38 -10.96 -9.12 3.80
CA ILE A 38 -9.56 -9.46 3.94
C ILE A 38 -8.90 -9.31 2.59
N TYR A 39 -7.80 -8.61 2.57
CA TYR A 39 -7.09 -8.36 1.33
C TYR A 39 -5.75 -9.10 1.36
N ASN A 40 -5.52 -9.96 0.40
CA ASN A 40 -4.29 -10.73 0.33
C ASN A 40 -3.21 -9.96 -0.38
N LEU A 41 -2.01 -10.00 0.15
CA LEU A 41 -0.88 -9.31 -0.42
C LEU A 41 0.11 -10.32 -0.99
N ASN A 42 0.55 -10.08 -2.21
CA ASN A 42 1.66 -10.87 -2.73
C ASN A 42 2.95 -10.19 -2.29
N ASP A 43 4.08 -10.65 -2.75
CA ASP A 43 5.37 -10.13 -2.31
C ASP A 43 5.52 -8.65 -2.64
N VAL A 44 5.09 -8.25 -3.80
CA VAL A 44 5.20 -6.85 -4.21
C VAL A 44 4.29 -5.99 -3.33
N GLY A 45 3.06 -6.44 -3.11
CA GLY A 45 2.13 -5.69 -2.27
C GLY A 45 2.62 -5.57 -0.85
N THR A 46 3.20 -6.64 -0.32
CA THR A 46 3.75 -6.61 1.02
C THR A 46 4.87 -5.59 1.11
N PHE A 47 5.74 -5.59 0.12
CA PHE A 47 6.86 -4.65 0.08
C PHE A 47 6.36 -3.22 0.07
N ILE A 48 5.36 -2.93 -0.76
CA ILE A 48 4.81 -1.58 -0.84
C ILE A 48 4.15 -1.18 0.47
N TRP A 49 3.34 -2.08 1.02
CA TRP A 49 2.62 -1.79 2.26
C TRP A 49 3.59 -1.42 3.38
N GLU A 50 4.68 -2.16 3.48
CA GLU A 50 5.64 -1.91 4.55
C GLU A 50 6.32 -0.56 4.42
N ARG A 51 6.34 0.01 3.24
CA ARG A 51 7.03 1.27 3.02
C ARG A 51 6.10 2.49 3.03
N ILE A 52 4.81 2.27 3.17
CA ILE A 52 3.87 3.37 3.31
C ILE A 52 3.98 3.87 4.74
N ASP A 53 4.55 5.03 4.94
CA ASP A 53 4.85 5.51 6.28
C ASP A 53 4.47 6.97 6.50
N GLY A 54 3.75 7.57 5.59
CA GLY A 54 3.36 8.96 5.72
C GLY A 54 4.43 9.94 5.31
N LYS A 55 5.61 9.46 4.93
CA LYS A 55 6.71 10.34 4.59
C LYS A 55 7.27 10.09 3.21
N ARG A 56 7.43 8.83 2.84
CA ARG A 56 7.95 8.53 1.52
C ARG A 56 6.91 8.88 0.48
N GLN A 57 7.38 9.44 -0.61
CA GLN A 57 6.51 9.66 -1.75
C GLN A 57 6.47 8.39 -2.57
N LEU A 58 5.46 8.26 -3.41
CA LEU A 58 5.35 7.05 -4.23
C LEU A 58 6.56 6.86 -5.14
N VAL A 59 7.16 7.95 -5.59
CA VAL A 59 8.34 7.83 -6.43
C VAL A 59 9.46 7.12 -5.68
N ASP A 60 9.58 7.36 -4.38
CA ASP A 60 10.61 6.69 -3.60
C ASP A 60 10.35 5.20 -3.54
N ILE A 61 9.08 4.83 -3.35
CA ILE A 61 8.73 3.43 -3.28
C ILE A 61 8.94 2.77 -4.64
N GLN A 62 8.64 3.48 -5.72
CA GLN A 62 8.85 2.94 -7.04
C GLN A 62 10.33 2.60 -7.26
N GLU A 63 11.20 3.50 -6.85
CA GLU A 63 12.63 3.25 -7.01
C GLU A 63 13.08 2.06 -6.20
N MET A 64 12.52 1.91 -5.00
CA MET A 64 12.85 0.78 -4.17
C MET A 64 12.34 -0.53 -4.79
N LEU A 65 11.18 -0.48 -5.44
CA LEU A 65 10.65 -1.66 -6.11
C LEU A 65 11.54 -2.11 -7.25
N VAL A 66 12.01 -1.16 -8.04
CA VAL A 66 12.88 -1.48 -9.17
C VAL A 66 14.13 -2.17 -8.67
N ASP A 67 14.65 -1.66 -7.56
CA ASP A 67 15.84 -2.25 -6.99
C ASP A 67 15.62 -3.62 -6.42
N GLU A 68 14.53 -3.81 -5.72
CA GLU A 68 14.32 -5.06 -5.00
C GLU A 68 13.86 -6.18 -5.91
N PHE A 69 13.01 -5.89 -6.89
CA PHE A 69 12.38 -6.94 -7.70
C PHE A 69 12.90 -7.00 -9.13
N ASP A 70 13.86 -6.16 -9.45
CA ASP A 70 14.49 -6.21 -10.78
C ASP A 70 13.46 -6.07 -11.89
N VAL A 71 12.50 -5.17 -11.72
CA VAL A 71 11.52 -4.89 -12.75
C VAL A 71 11.84 -3.55 -13.37
N ASN A 72 11.34 -3.32 -14.58
CA ASN A 72 11.64 -2.04 -15.22
C ASN A 72 10.74 -0.94 -14.65
N PRO A 73 11.19 0.30 -14.70
CA PRO A 73 10.45 1.40 -14.07
C PRO A 73 9.01 1.58 -14.54
N PRO A 74 8.69 1.51 -15.83
CA PRO A 74 7.28 1.66 -16.21
C PRO A 74 6.38 0.58 -15.63
N GLU A 75 6.88 -0.64 -15.53
CA GLU A 75 6.10 -1.71 -14.98
C GLU A 75 5.93 -1.53 -13.48
N ALA A 76 6.99 -1.10 -12.80
CA ALA A 76 6.90 -0.84 -11.37
C ALA A 76 5.91 0.28 -11.09
N GLU A 77 5.91 1.30 -11.91
CA GLU A 77 4.99 2.41 -11.73
C GLU A 77 3.55 1.95 -11.89
N ARG A 78 3.29 1.16 -12.91
CA ARG A 78 1.93 0.69 -13.17
C ARG A 78 1.43 -0.17 -12.01
N ASP A 79 2.24 -1.09 -11.55
CA ASP A 79 1.85 -1.98 -10.45
C ASP A 79 1.65 -1.21 -9.17
N LEU A 80 2.52 -0.26 -8.90
CA LEU A 80 2.42 0.55 -7.70
C LEU A 80 1.14 1.37 -7.71
N LEU A 81 0.87 2.06 -8.80
CA LEU A 81 -0.30 2.92 -8.86
C LEU A 81 -1.60 2.12 -8.79
N GLN A 82 -1.61 0.94 -9.38
CA GLN A 82 -2.78 0.08 -9.31
C GLN A 82 -3.03 -0.37 -7.86
N PHE A 83 -1.98 -0.77 -7.19
CA PHE A 83 -2.09 -1.22 -5.81
C PHE A 83 -2.56 -0.07 -4.90
N ILE A 84 -1.99 1.11 -5.09
CA ILE A 84 -2.38 2.27 -4.30
C ILE A 84 -3.85 2.61 -4.55
N ALA A 85 -4.29 2.55 -5.81
CA ALA A 85 -5.68 2.84 -6.12
C ALA A 85 -6.62 1.85 -5.42
N ASP A 86 -6.24 0.58 -5.40
CA ASP A 86 -7.04 -0.43 -4.72
C ASP A 86 -7.13 -0.15 -3.23
N LEU A 87 -6.01 0.20 -2.62
CA LEU A 87 -6.01 0.46 -1.18
C LEU A 87 -6.80 1.72 -0.85
N GLU A 88 -6.72 2.73 -1.70
CA GLU A 88 -7.50 3.95 -1.49
C GLU A 88 -9.00 3.66 -1.56
N LYS A 89 -9.39 2.84 -2.52
CA LYS A 89 -10.76 2.51 -2.68
C LYS A 89 -11.33 1.83 -1.46
N MET A 90 -10.53 1.05 -0.78
CA MET A 90 -10.96 0.36 0.41
C MET A 90 -10.74 1.19 1.67
N SER A 91 -10.19 2.37 1.54
CA SER A 91 -9.87 3.25 2.66
C SER A 91 -8.82 2.66 3.58
N PHE A 92 -7.95 1.82 3.04
CA PHE A 92 -6.88 1.24 3.83
C PHE A 92 -5.70 2.20 3.98
N ILE A 93 -5.60 3.18 3.10
CA ILE A 93 -4.60 4.24 3.20
C ILE A 93 -5.27 5.56 2.92
N VAL A 94 -4.65 6.63 3.40
CA VAL A 94 -5.16 7.97 3.14
C VAL A 94 -3.99 8.86 2.73
N THR A 95 -4.27 9.85 1.90
CA THR A 95 -3.22 10.76 1.47
C THR A 95 -2.79 11.62 2.65
N VAL A 96 -1.52 11.90 2.68
CA VAL A 96 -0.99 12.83 3.66
C VAL A 96 -1.10 14.21 3.04
N ASP A 97 -1.80 15.08 3.75
CA ASP A 97 -1.99 16.41 3.24
C ASP A 97 -0.88 17.25 3.75
N ASP A 98 0.06 17.61 2.87
CA ASP A 98 1.15 18.34 3.33
C ASP A 98 1.14 19.70 2.95
N ASP A 99 0.09 20.30 2.80
CA ASP A 99 0.18 21.57 2.44
C ASP A 99 0.30 22.44 3.52
N ARG A 100 0.79 22.89 3.68
CA ARG A 100 1.00 23.58 4.44
C ARG A 100 1.05 24.27 4.41
#